data_ee8578eefe8535c0528ac8bea5952919
#
_entry.id   ee8578eefe8535c0528ac8bea5952919
#
_cell.length_a   1.000
_cell.length_b   1.000
_cell.length_c   1.000
_cell.angle_alpha   90.00
_cell.angle_beta   90.00
_cell.angle_gamma   90.00
#
_symmetry.space_group_name_H-M   'P 1'
#
loop_
_entity.id
_entity.type
_entity.pdbx_description
1 polymer ?
#
loop_
_entity_poly.entity_id
_entity_poly.type
_entity_poly.pdbx_seq_one_letter_code
_entity_poly.pdbx_strand_id
1 'polypeptide(L)'
;CRKEGKIHVSYGCEGFLGNYEAEVRDSIFQCNAGINTASVLADGAISGCPSIRANFHQGNIYKDNFIDIWNNEFKPYRNRQWAKKGECADCKMFRYCEGNGMHLYDDEGNLLVCHYKRLVDS
;
A
#
# COMPACT_ATOMS: atom_id res chain seq x y z
N CYS A 1 -16.93 19.61 4.10
CA CYS A 1 -16.11 20.38 3.13
C CYS A 1 -16.08 19.70 1.77
N ARG A 2 -15.83 18.40 1.72
CA ARG A 2 -15.74 17.68 0.44
C ARG A 2 -17.03 17.76 -0.38
N LYS A 3 -18.17 17.53 0.27
CA LYS A 3 -19.50 17.57 -0.39
C LYS A 3 -19.94 18.98 -0.80
N GLU A 4 -19.43 20.00 -0.14
CA GLU A 4 -19.78 21.39 -0.43
C GLU A 4 -19.05 21.95 -1.64
N GLY A 5 -18.01 21.27 -2.12
CA GLY A 5 -17.23 21.68 -3.29
C GLY A 5 -16.38 22.94 -3.11
N LYS A 6 -16.27 23.45 -1.90
CA LYS A 6 -15.49 24.67 -1.62
C LYS A 6 -14.00 24.39 -1.55
N ILE A 7 -13.61 23.22 -1.08
CA ILE A 7 -12.22 22.81 -0.95
C ILE A 7 -12.12 21.37 -1.41
N HIS A 8 -11.12 21.05 -2.23
CA HIS A 8 -10.84 19.67 -2.60
C HIS A 8 -10.25 18.93 -1.41
N VAL A 9 -10.99 17.95 -0.88
CA VAL A 9 -10.54 17.13 0.24
C VAL A 9 -10.63 15.67 -0.17
N SER A 10 -9.54 14.93 -0.01
CA SER A 10 -9.49 13.49 -0.26
C SER A 10 -8.81 12.79 0.92
N TYR A 11 -9.29 11.59 1.22
CA TYR A 11 -8.65 10.76 2.23
C TYR A 11 -7.31 10.24 1.69
N GLY A 12 -6.27 10.30 2.52
CA GLY A 12 -4.93 9.85 2.12
C GLY A 12 -4.83 8.33 2.01
N CYS A 13 -3.62 7.86 1.79
CA CYS A 13 -3.35 6.44 1.56
C CYS A 13 -3.21 5.62 2.86
N GLU A 14 -4.00 5.97 3.88
CA GLU A 14 -3.95 5.29 5.17
C GLU A 14 -4.44 3.84 5.10
N GLY A 15 -5.50 3.58 4.33
CA GLY A 15 -6.02 2.24 4.20
C GLY A 15 -7.32 2.17 3.41
N PHE A 16 -7.75 0.95 3.12
CA PHE A 16 -8.99 0.67 2.42
C PHE A 16 -10.19 0.80 3.38
N LEU A 17 -11.19 1.56 2.98
CA LEU A 17 -12.35 1.90 3.83
C LEU A 17 -13.66 1.25 3.38
N GLY A 18 -13.62 0.27 2.47
CA GLY A 18 -14.83 -0.44 2.04
C GLY A 18 -15.85 0.49 1.41
N ASN A 19 -17.07 0.46 1.91
CA ASN A 19 -18.18 1.25 1.39
C ASN A 19 -17.99 2.75 1.53
N TYR A 20 -17.10 3.19 2.43
CA TYR A 20 -16.82 4.61 2.63
C TYR A 20 -15.88 5.20 1.58
N GLU A 21 -15.29 4.36 0.70
CA GLU A 21 -14.36 4.83 -0.33
C GLU A 21 -14.96 5.94 -1.21
N ALA A 22 -16.20 5.74 -1.64
CA ALA A 22 -16.88 6.70 -2.51
C ALA A 22 -17.15 8.05 -1.82
N GLU A 23 -17.20 8.06 -0.49
CA GLU A 23 -17.48 9.28 0.27
C GLU A 23 -16.22 10.13 0.52
N VAL A 24 -15.05 9.51 0.51
CA VAL A 24 -13.81 10.17 0.92
C VAL A 24 -12.73 10.22 -0.16
N ARG A 25 -12.89 9.47 -1.26
CA ARG A 25 -11.95 9.42 -2.37
C ARG A 25 -12.65 9.59 -3.70
N ASP A 26 -11.90 10.03 -4.71
CA ASP A 26 -12.41 10.13 -6.08
C ASP A 26 -12.32 8.79 -6.83
N SER A 27 -11.47 7.89 -6.35
CA SER A 27 -11.33 6.53 -6.87
C SER A 27 -11.10 5.57 -5.70
N ILE A 28 -11.33 4.27 -5.95
CA ILE A 28 -11.14 3.25 -4.91
C ILE A 28 -9.66 3.21 -4.47
N PHE A 29 -9.43 2.89 -3.21
CA PHE A 29 -8.08 2.81 -2.65
C PHE A 29 -7.17 1.88 -3.45
N GLN A 30 -5.96 2.36 -3.69
CA GLN A 30 -4.87 1.55 -4.22
C GLN A 30 -3.56 2.06 -3.64
N CYS A 31 -2.75 1.14 -3.12
CA CYS A 31 -1.40 1.48 -2.74
C CYS A 31 -0.52 1.48 -3.99
N ASN A 32 -0.06 2.64 -4.40
CA ASN A 32 0.74 2.80 -5.63
C ASN A 32 2.23 2.51 -5.43
N ALA A 33 2.66 2.21 -4.21
CA ALA A 33 4.05 1.87 -3.91
C ALA A 33 4.51 0.69 -4.78
N GLY A 34 5.61 0.86 -5.48
CA GLY A 34 6.16 -0.17 -6.36
C GLY A 34 5.38 -0.43 -7.64
N ILE A 35 4.25 0.23 -7.83
CA ILE A 35 3.43 0.14 -9.05
C ILE A 35 3.63 1.38 -9.91
N ASN A 36 3.32 2.55 -9.36
CA ASN A 36 3.48 3.84 -10.04
C ASN A 36 4.56 4.70 -9.42
N THR A 37 4.98 4.40 -8.20
CA THR A 37 5.97 5.19 -7.46
C THR A 37 7.04 4.29 -6.88
N ALA A 38 8.23 4.86 -6.75
CA ALA A 38 9.35 4.25 -6.04
C ALA A 38 10.11 5.34 -5.30
N SER A 39 10.92 4.93 -4.33
CA SER A 39 11.70 5.85 -3.51
C SER A 39 13.13 5.35 -3.37
N VAL A 40 14.06 6.30 -3.29
CA VAL A 40 15.43 6.04 -2.87
C VAL A 40 15.59 6.66 -1.48
N LEU A 41 15.91 5.84 -0.50
CA LEU A 41 16.06 6.27 0.88
C LEU A 41 17.41 6.91 1.10
N ALA A 42 17.60 7.53 2.27
CA ALA A 42 18.82 8.27 2.58
C ALA A 42 20.11 7.43 2.50
N ASP A 43 20.01 6.13 2.77
CA ASP A 43 21.14 5.18 2.68
C ASP A 43 21.29 4.56 1.28
N GLY A 44 20.51 5.02 0.31
CA GLY A 44 20.51 4.50 -1.05
C GLY A 44 19.60 3.30 -1.30
N ALA A 45 18.90 2.81 -0.29
CA ALA A 45 17.98 1.70 -0.44
C ALA A 45 16.82 2.06 -1.35
N ILE A 46 16.43 1.14 -2.23
CA ILE A 46 15.32 1.31 -3.16
C ILE A 46 14.08 0.66 -2.58
N SER A 47 13.03 1.46 -2.39
CA SER A 47 11.76 1.02 -1.81
C SER A 47 10.60 1.56 -2.62
N GLY A 48 9.38 1.09 -2.32
CA GLY A 48 8.17 1.56 -2.99
C GLY A 48 7.69 2.92 -2.48
N CYS A 49 7.92 3.21 -1.20
CA CYS A 49 7.42 4.43 -0.57
C CYS A 49 8.23 4.74 0.70
N PRO A 50 8.51 6.03 0.99
CA PRO A 50 9.24 6.40 2.21
C PRO A 50 8.49 6.05 3.50
N SER A 51 7.16 5.87 3.43
CA SER A 51 6.34 5.54 4.59
C SER A 51 6.44 4.08 5.02
N ILE A 52 7.07 3.23 4.21
CA ILE A 52 7.21 1.79 4.51
C ILE A 52 8.40 1.60 5.44
N ARG A 53 8.12 1.17 6.67
CA ARG A 53 9.15 0.94 7.69
C ARG A 53 9.69 -0.48 7.68
N ALA A 54 8.87 -1.44 7.24
CA ALA A 54 9.27 -2.82 7.13
C ALA A 54 10.27 -3.01 5.99
N ASN A 55 11.03 -4.10 6.04
CA ASN A 55 12.08 -4.38 5.05
C ASN A 55 11.48 -4.92 3.75
N PHE A 56 10.95 -4.01 2.93
CA PHE A 56 10.55 -4.28 1.55
C PHE A 56 11.50 -3.64 0.54
N HIS A 57 12.74 -3.41 0.96
CA HIS A 57 13.78 -2.85 0.07
C HIS A 57 14.11 -3.83 -1.05
N GLN A 58 14.22 -3.33 -2.28
CA GLN A 58 14.42 -4.16 -3.46
C GLN A 58 15.84 -4.07 -4.02
N GLY A 59 16.63 -3.13 -3.55
CA GLY A 59 18.02 -2.97 -3.98
C GLY A 59 18.63 -1.73 -3.36
N ASN A 60 19.78 -1.30 -3.90
CA ASN A 60 20.49 -0.12 -3.43
C ASN A 60 21.16 0.57 -4.60
N ILE A 61 20.98 1.89 -4.74
CA ILE A 61 21.50 2.64 -5.90
C ILE A 61 23.03 2.65 -5.99
N TYR A 62 23.73 2.36 -4.89
CA TYR A 62 25.20 2.28 -4.91
C TYR A 62 25.72 0.95 -5.44
N LYS A 63 24.87 -0.07 -5.54
CA LYS A 63 25.24 -1.42 -5.99
C LYS A 63 24.49 -1.86 -7.24
N ASP A 64 23.28 -1.31 -7.45
CA ASP A 64 22.34 -1.79 -8.46
C ASP A 64 21.93 -0.67 -9.40
N ASN A 65 21.51 -1.04 -10.60
CA ASN A 65 20.90 -0.11 -11.56
C ASN A 65 19.42 0.05 -11.19
N PHE A 66 18.98 1.29 -10.95
CA PHE A 66 17.59 1.57 -10.52
C PHE A 66 16.56 1.03 -11.52
N ILE A 67 16.79 1.21 -12.81
CA ILE A 67 15.84 0.78 -13.84
C ILE A 67 15.70 -0.74 -13.86
N ASP A 68 16.80 -1.47 -13.71
CA ASP A 68 16.78 -2.94 -13.66
C ASP A 68 16.02 -3.41 -12.42
N ILE A 69 16.23 -2.77 -11.27
CA ILE A 69 15.50 -3.07 -10.03
C ILE A 69 14.01 -2.80 -10.24
N TRP A 70 13.65 -1.64 -10.79
CA TRP A 70 12.26 -1.28 -11.06
C TRP A 70 11.57 -2.31 -11.96
N ASN A 71 12.25 -2.76 -13.02
CA ASN A 71 11.65 -3.68 -13.97
C ASN A 71 11.55 -5.12 -13.46
N ASN A 72 12.47 -5.56 -12.60
CA ASN A 72 12.63 -6.99 -12.30
C ASN A 72 12.36 -7.37 -10.84
N GLU A 73 12.48 -6.45 -9.88
CA GLU A 73 12.54 -6.81 -8.46
C GLU A 73 11.30 -6.43 -7.65
N PHE A 74 10.46 -5.54 -8.11
CA PHE A 74 9.31 -5.05 -7.35
C PHE A 74 8.12 -6.04 -7.27
N LYS A 75 8.39 -7.33 -7.26
CA LYS A 75 7.35 -8.38 -7.26
C LYS A 75 6.44 -8.34 -6.03
N PRO A 76 6.95 -8.15 -4.79
CA PRO A 76 6.06 -8.10 -3.61
C PRO A 76 5.04 -6.96 -3.67
N TYR A 77 5.37 -5.87 -4.34
CA TYR A 77 4.47 -4.73 -4.50
C TYR A 77 3.42 -4.98 -5.57
N ARG A 78 3.77 -5.70 -6.64
CA ARG A 78 2.93 -5.88 -7.83
C ARG A 78 2.06 -7.12 -7.76
N ASN A 79 2.50 -8.14 -7.04
CA ASN A 79 1.70 -9.34 -6.80
C ASN A 79 1.51 -9.49 -5.29
N ARG A 80 0.32 -9.22 -4.82
CA ARG A 80 -0.05 -9.18 -3.41
C ARG A 80 -0.62 -10.49 -2.88
N GLN A 81 -0.50 -11.59 -3.62
CA GLN A 81 -1.03 -12.88 -3.15
C GLN A 81 -0.37 -13.35 -1.86
N TRP A 82 0.88 -12.97 -1.60
CA TRP A 82 1.55 -13.24 -0.33
C TRP A 82 0.82 -12.64 0.87
N ALA A 83 0.08 -11.54 0.66
CA ALA A 83 -0.68 -10.86 1.71
C ALA A 83 -2.01 -11.56 2.04
N LYS A 84 -2.42 -12.52 1.22
CA LYS A 84 -3.69 -13.24 1.38
C LYS A 84 -3.55 -14.33 2.44
N LYS A 85 -3.32 -13.92 3.67
CA LYS A 85 -3.16 -14.80 4.84
C LYS A 85 -3.75 -14.13 6.07
N GLY A 86 -3.92 -14.87 7.16
CA GLY A 86 -4.50 -14.34 8.38
C GLY A 86 -5.88 -13.76 8.12
N GLU A 87 -6.09 -12.51 8.50
CA GLU A 87 -7.37 -11.81 8.30
C GLU A 87 -7.76 -11.68 6.84
N CYS A 88 -6.79 -11.67 5.93
CA CYS A 88 -7.04 -11.45 4.50
C CYS A 88 -7.34 -12.74 3.75
N ALA A 89 -7.08 -13.91 4.32
CA ALA A 89 -7.20 -15.20 3.62
C ALA A 89 -8.61 -15.43 3.07
N ASP A 90 -9.63 -15.12 3.87
CA ASP A 90 -11.03 -15.31 3.50
C ASP A 90 -11.78 -13.99 3.28
N CYS A 91 -11.06 -12.88 3.17
CA CYS A 91 -11.68 -11.58 3.04
C CYS A 91 -12.25 -11.39 1.61
N LYS A 92 -13.55 -11.12 1.53
CA LYS A 92 -14.24 -10.92 0.25
C LYS A 92 -13.79 -9.64 -0.46
N MET A 93 -13.22 -8.69 0.28
CA MET A 93 -12.80 -7.41 -0.27
C MET A 93 -11.34 -7.43 -0.73
N PHE A 94 -10.63 -8.56 -0.60
CA PHE A 94 -9.22 -8.64 -0.97
C PHE A 94 -8.96 -8.25 -2.42
N ARG A 95 -9.85 -8.60 -3.33
CA ARG A 95 -9.71 -8.26 -4.76
C ARG A 95 -9.68 -6.76 -5.02
N TYR A 96 -10.25 -5.97 -4.12
CA TYR A 96 -10.23 -4.50 -4.21
C TYR A 96 -9.12 -3.90 -3.36
N CYS A 97 -8.92 -4.44 -2.17
CA CYS A 97 -7.99 -3.94 -1.16
C CYS A 97 -6.55 -4.41 -1.37
N GLU A 98 -6.36 -5.61 -1.87
CA GLU A 98 -5.06 -6.26 -2.12
C GLU A 98 -4.14 -6.28 -0.90
N GLY A 99 -4.74 -6.41 0.28
CA GLY A 99 -3.96 -6.46 1.52
C GLY A 99 -3.66 -5.11 2.14
N ASN A 100 -4.33 -4.04 1.68
CA ASN A 100 -4.18 -2.70 2.25
C ASN A 100 -2.85 -2.03 1.84
N GLY A 101 -2.46 -0.96 2.53
CA GLY A 101 -1.21 -0.24 2.22
C GLY A 101 0.03 -1.00 2.67
N MET A 102 1.09 -0.91 1.88
CA MET A 102 2.36 -1.58 2.21
C MET A 102 2.96 -1.10 3.53
N HIS A 103 2.70 0.14 3.92
CA HIS A 103 3.22 0.70 5.17
C HIS A 103 2.60 0.07 6.43
N LEU A 104 1.56 -0.76 6.26
CA LEU A 104 0.84 -1.41 7.35
C LEU A 104 1.36 -2.82 7.67
N TYR A 105 2.47 -3.23 7.08
CA TYR A 105 3.05 -4.56 7.28
C TYR A 105 4.33 -4.50 8.13
N ASP A 106 4.59 -5.58 8.88
CA ASP A 106 5.85 -5.76 9.58
C ASP A 106 6.87 -6.49 8.69
N ASP A 107 8.08 -6.74 9.22
CA ASP A 107 9.16 -7.40 8.47
C ASP A 107 8.86 -8.83 8.08
N GLU A 108 7.91 -9.47 8.77
CA GLU A 108 7.50 -10.86 8.52
C GLU A 108 6.33 -10.95 7.54
N GLY A 109 5.85 -9.80 7.05
CA GLY A 109 4.74 -9.73 6.11
C GLY A 109 3.38 -9.87 6.76
N ASN A 110 3.25 -9.55 8.05
CA ASN A 110 1.99 -9.58 8.77
C ASN A 110 1.34 -8.20 8.76
N LEU A 111 0.02 -8.17 8.48
CA LEU A 111 -0.75 -6.94 8.49
C LEU A 111 -0.97 -6.48 9.93
N LEU A 112 -0.55 -5.25 10.23
CA LEU A 112 -0.64 -4.68 11.58
C LEU A 112 -2.02 -4.14 11.90
N VAL A 113 -2.74 -3.61 10.91
CA VAL A 113 -4.08 -3.05 11.11
C VAL A 113 -4.88 -3.13 9.81
N CYS A 114 -6.16 -3.49 9.94
CA CYS A 114 -7.10 -3.49 8.81
C CYS A 114 -8.20 -2.46 9.07
N HIS A 115 -8.17 -1.35 8.36
CA HIS A 115 -9.16 -0.28 8.51
C HIS A 115 -10.56 -0.77 8.16
N TYR A 116 -10.69 -1.58 7.12
CA TYR A 116 -11.98 -2.14 6.71
C TYR A 116 -12.63 -2.96 7.83
N LYS A 117 -11.87 -3.86 8.45
CA LYS A 117 -12.40 -4.68 9.57
C LYS A 117 -12.80 -3.84 10.77
N ARG A 118 -12.02 -2.81 11.08
CA ARG A 118 -12.37 -1.90 12.17
C ARG A 118 -13.69 -1.20 11.91
N LEU A 119 -13.97 -0.84 10.68
CA LEU A 119 -15.22 -0.17 10.33
C LEU A 119 -16.43 -1.10 10.39
N VAL A 120 -16.29 -2.36 9.94
CA VAL A 120 -17.41 -3.32 9.93
C VAL A 120 -17.64 -3.99 11.28
N ASP A 121 -16.63 -4.06 12.13
CA ASP A 121 -16.72 -4.66 13.46
C ASP A 121 -17.13 -3.66 14.56
N SER A 122 -17.17 -2.36 14.23
CA SER A 122 -17.50 -1.32 15.20
C SER A 122 -18.99 -1.06 15.35
#